data_c700a03f96035b00baf388118079a161
#
_entry.id   c700a03f96035b00baf388118079a161
#
_cell.length_a   1.000
_cell.length_b   1.000
_cell.length_c   1.000
_cell.angle_alpha   90.00
_cell.angle_beta   90.00
_cell.angle_gamma   90.00
#
_symmetry.space_group_name_H-M   'P 1'
#
loop_
_entity.id
_entity.type
_entity.pdbx_description
1 polymer ?
#
loop_
_entity_poly.entity_id
_entity_poly.type
_entity_poly.pdbx_seq_one_letter_code
_entity_poly.pdbx_strand_id
1 'polypeptide(L)'
;MPDLRPMTSDLGVLTRPDGTVTFTQGDTGILAAVYGPGEVKIAREILDRATVEVIYKPKSGLPGCSERLHERYIRNTVETAILASLHPRSCISVTVQELQNSGSLLACSVNAACLALLDACVNMKYLIAGVHVIIDREGNMILDPDLKQEMEKVAGVTFVLENQNYSVVTMSSRGSLTTEHFHKCLLYAQAAAKQIFSFYRIAVEKKMSKP
;
A
#
# COMPACT_ATOMS: atom_id res chain seq x y z
N MET A 1 -13.18 -12.58 14.72
CA MET A 1 -12.11 -11.63 14.33
C MET A 1 -12.39 -11.22 12.90
N PRO A 2 -12.12 -10.00 12.50
CA PRO A 2 -12.28 -9.62 11.11
C PRO A 2 -11.33 -10.46 10.26
N ASP A 3 -11.87 -11.28 9.36
CA ASP A 3 -11.06 -12.12 8.49
C ASP A 3 -10.67 -11.34 7.24
N LEU A 4 -9.35 -11.16 7.06
CA LEU A 4 -8.78 -10.71 5.80
C LEU A 4 -8.76 -11.86 4.80
N ARG A 5 -8.90 -11.56 3.52
CA ARG A 5 -8.65 -12.54 2.45
C ARG A 5 -7.22 -13.08 2.55
N PRO A 6 -6.97 -14.33 2.10
CA PRO A 6 -5.64 -14.91 2.16
C PRO A 6 -4.62 -14.04 1.43
N MET A 7 -3.48 -13.80 2.09
CA MET A 7 -2.39 -12.99 1.56
C MET A 7 -1.23 -13.88 1.15
N THR A 8 -0.66 -13.63 -0.03
CA THR A 8 0.60 -14.25 -0.45
C THR A 8 1.56 -13.20 -0.98
N SER A 9 2.86 -13.47 -0.86
CA SER A 9 3.89 -12.57 -1.36
C SER A 9 5.10 -13.35 -1.83
N ASP A 10 5.61 -12.97 -3.00
CA ASP A 10 6.88 -13.43 -3.53
C ASP A 10 7.82 -12.23 -3.68
N LEU A 11 8.91 -12.26 -2.93
CA LEU A 11 9.93 -11.21 -2.90
C LEU A 11 11.07 -11.56 -3.87
N GLY A 12 11.68 -10.53 -4.49
CA GLY A 12 12.81 -10.72 -5.40
C GLY A 12 12.43 -11.31 -6.76
N VAL A 13 11.23 -11.00 -7.28
CA VAL A 13 10.72 -11.58 -8.55
C VAL A 13 11.45 -11.02 -9.77
N LEU A 14 11.81 -9.74 -9.75
CA LEU A 14 12.50 -9.06 -10.85
C LEU A 14 13.98 -8.85 -10.51
N THR A 15 14.85 -8.92 -11.51
CA THR A 15 16.31 -8.86 -11.33
C THR A 15 16.89 -7.44 -11.45
N ARG A 16 16.21 -6.51 -12.11
CA ARG A 16 16.74 -5.15 -12.34
C ARG A 16 16.48 -4.16 -11.20
N PRO A 17 15.28 -4.15 -10.59
CA PRO A 17 15.01 -3.28 -9.45
C PRO A 17 15.77 -3.72 -8.20
N ASP A 18 15.98 -2.77 -7.27
CA ASP A 18 16.65 -3.05 -5.99
C ASP A 18 15.75 -3.84 -5.03
N GLY A 19 14.44 -3.62 -5.11
CA GLY A 19 13.45 -4.42 -4.38
C GLY A 19 12.21 -4.67 -5.21
N THR A 20 11.64 -5.87 -5.10
CA THR A 20 10.45 -6.27 -5.86
C THR A 20 9.58 -7.22 -5.09
N VAL A 21 8.28 -7.10 -5.28
CA VAL A 21 7.30 -8.01 -4.70
C VAL A 21 6.13 -8.23 -5.65
N THR A 22 5.70 -9.48 -5.77
CA THR A 22 4.34 -9.79 -6.21
C THR A 22 3.52 -10.06 -4.97
N PHE A 23 2.57 -9.18 -4.69
CA PHE A 23 1.67 -9.30 -3.54
C PHE A 23 0.27 -9.62 -4.03
N THR A 24 -0.35 -10.64 -3.45
CA THR A 24 -1.74 -10.99 -3.72
C THR A 24 -2.55 -11.03 -2.43
N GLN A 25 -3.78 -10.54 -2.50
CA GLN A 25 -4.75 -10.57 -1.41
C GLN A 25 -6.09 -11.03 -1.98
N GLY A 26 -6.45 -12.28 -1.69
CA GLY A 26 -7.49 -12.99 -2.45
C GLY A 26 -7.07 -13.06 -3.93
N ASP A 27 -7.97 -12.62 -4.83
CA ASP A 27 -7.73 -12.58 -6.27
C ASP A 27 -7.15 -11.24 -6.76
N THR A 28 -6.92 -10.27 -5.86
CA THR A 28 -6.29 -8.99 -6.22
C THR A 28 -4.77 -9.16 -6.21
N GLY A 29 -4.12 -8.92 -7.34
CA GLY A 29 -2.68 -9.09 -7.52
C GLY A 29 -2.00 -7.79 -7.94
N ILE A 30 -0.90 -7.44 -7.28
CA ILE A 30 -0.08 -6.25 -7.52
C ILE A 30 1.39 -6.65 -7.62
N LEU A 31 2.07 -6.13 -8.63
CA LEU A 31 3.53 -6.18 -8.75
C LEU A 31 4.08 -4.80 -8.38
N ALA A 32 4.91 -4.74 -7.36
CA ALA A 32 5.61 -3.51 -6.99
C ALA A 32 7.12 -3.68 -7.17
N ALA A 33 7.76 -2.61 -7.63
CA ALA A 33 9.20 -2.56 -7.85
C ALA A 33 9.75 -1.23 -7.34
N VAL A 34 10.88 -1.26 -6.66
CA VAL A 34 11.56 -0.09 -6.11
C VAL A 34 12.94 0.02 -6.74
N TYR A 35 13.28 1.24 -7.17
CA TYR A 35 14.59 1.62 -7.67
C TYR A 35 15.14 2.75 -6.82
N GLY A 36 16.38 2.62 -6.39
CA GLY A 36 17.09 3.71 -5.74
C GLY A 36 17.51 3.43 -4.30
N PRO A 37 18.23 4.36 -3.72
CA PRO A 37 18.42 5.76 -4.15
C PRO A 37 19.26 5.91 -5.42
N GLY A 38 18.72 6.59 -6.43
CA GLY A 38 19.36 6.84 -7.72
C GLY A 38 19.42 8.33 -8.09
N GLU A 39 19.85 8.62 -9.33
CA GLU A 39 19.87 9.99 -9.84
C GLU A 39 18.47 10.58 -10.00
N VAL A 40 18.34 11.85 -9.64
CA VAL A 40 17.12 12.63 -9.82
C VAL A 40 17.30 13.67 -10.93
N LYS A 41 16.24 13.95 -11.67
CA LYS A 41 16.23 15.03 -12.64
C LYS A 41 16.38 16.37 -11.92
N ILE A 42 17.25 17.25 -12.39
CA ILE A 42 17.54 18.57 -11.79
C ILE A 42 16.26 19.36 -11.48
N ALA A 43 15.25 19.30 -12.35
CA ALA A 43 13.96 19.97 -12.14
C ALA A 43 13.13 19.43 -10.97
N ARG A 44 13.45 18.25 -10.44
CA ARG A 44 12.74 17.59 -9.32
C ARG A 44 13.65 17.35 -8.11
N GLU A 45 14.86 17.81 -8.17
CA GLU A 45 15.85 17.66 -7.10
C GLU A 45 15.42 18.46 -5.86
N ILE A 46 15.44 17.80 -4.72
CA ILE A 46 15.25 18.41 -3.40
C ILE A 46 16.59 18.33 -2.65
N LEU A 47 17.08 19.48 -2.18
CA LEU A 47 18.42 19.57 -1.60
C LEU A 47 18.56 18.87 -0.26
N ASP A 48 17.49 18.85 0.54
CA ASP A 48 17.51 18.40 1.93
C ASP A 48 17.10 16.94 2.13
N ARG A 49 16.46 16.34 1.13
CA ARG A 49 15.87 14.99 1.24
C ARG A 49 15.79 14.30 -0.11
N ALA A 50 15.57 12.97 -0.07
CA ALA A 50 15.27 12.19 -1.26
C ALA A 50 13.90 12.58 -1.84
N THR A 51 13.82 12.61 -3.17
CA THR A 51 12.57 12.75 -3.90
C THR A 51 11.93 11.38 -4.06
N VAL A 52 10.66 11.24 -3.69
CA VAL A 52 9.90 10.00 -3.91
C VAL A 52 9.05 10.15 -5.16
N GLU A 53 9.29 9.30 -6.14
CA GLU A 53 8.46 9.20 -7.34
C GLU A 53 7.67 7.90 -7.30
N VAL A 54 6.37 7.98 -7.54
CA VAL A 54 5.50 6.81 -7.65
C VAL A 54 4.89 6.79 -9.04
N ILE A 55 4.92 5.64 -9.68
CA ILE A 55 4.30 5.39 -10.99
C ILE A 55 3.31 4.26 -10.80
N TYR A 56 2.03 4.52 -11.02
CA TYR A 56 0.99 3.52 -10.99
C TYR A 56 0.55 3.16 -12.40
N LYS A 57 0.56 1.88 -12.71
CA LYS A 57 0.15 1.36 -14.02
C LYS A 57 -1.05 0.44 -13.88
N PRO A 58 -2.16 0.73 -14.58
CA PRO A 58 -3.31 -0.16 -14.63
C PRO A 58 -2.97 -1.45 -15.38
N LYS A 59 -3.80 -2.47 -15.24
CA LYS A 59 -3.65 -3.76 -15.93
C LYS A 59 -3.58 -3.59 -17.44
N SER A 60 -4.35 -2.68 -18.01
CA SER A 60 -4.39 -2.39 -19.44
C SER A 60 -4.67 -0.91 -19.70
N GLY A 61 -4.15 -0.39 -20.80
CA GLY A 61 -4.37 1.00 -21.22
C GLY A 61 -3.39 2.01 -20.59
N LEU A 62 -3.71 3.27 -20.81
CA LEU A 62 -2.94 4.39 -20.25
C LEU A 62 -3.53 4.83 -18.90
N PRO A 63 -2.69 5.27 -17.93
CA PRO A 63 -3.16 5.73 -16.65
C PRO A 63 -4.05 6.97 -16.80
N GLY A 64 -5.24 6.91 -16.23
CA GLY A 64 -6.21 7.99 -16.18
C GLY A 64 -6.15 8.80 -14.90
N CYS A 65 -7.25 9.51 -14.57
CA CYS A 65 -7.33 10.35 -13.35
C CYS A 65 -7.37 9.51 -12.07
N SER A 66 -8.01 8.34 -12.09
CA SER A 66 -8.09 7.42 -10.94
C SER A 66 -6.71 6.87 -10.57
N GLU A 67 -5.92 6.47 -11.56
CA GLU A 67 -4.57 5.94 -11.36
C GLU A 67 -3.62 7.03 -10.84
N ARG A 68 -3.73 8.25 -11.35
CA ARG A 68 -2.97 9.41 -10.82
C ARG A 68 -3.35 9.76 -9.38
N LEU A 69 -4.61 9.53 -8.99
CA LEU A 69 -5.03 9.69 -7.62
C LEU A 69 -4.39 8.61 -6.72
N HIS A 70 -4.36 7.35 -7.19
CA HIS A 70 -3.65 6.27 -6.49
C HIS A 70 -2.15 6.57 -6.36
N GLU A 71 -1.49 7.04 -7.42
CA GLU A 71 -0.09 7.51 -7.36
C GLU A 71 0.12 8.54 -6.25
N ARG A 72 -0.76 9.53 -6.17
CA ARG A 72 -0.66 10.59 -5.16
C ARG A 72 -0.82 10.04 -3.73
N TYR A 73 -1.79 9.15 -3.50
CA TYR A 73 -1.98 8.53 -2.19
C TYR A 73 -0.77 7.70 -1.79
N ILE A 74 -0.29 6.83 -2.67
CA ILE A 74 0.88 5.98 -2.40
C ILE A 74 2.12 6.84 -2.18
N ARG A 75 2.36 7.86 -3.03
CA ARG A 75 3.51 8.76 -2.88
C ARG A 75 3.51 9.48 -1.54
N ASN A 76 2.41 10.11 -1.18
CA ASN A 76 2.32 10.84 0.10
C ASN A 76 2.56 9.91 1.29
N THR A 77 2.01 8.71 1.25
CA THR A 77 2.19 7.69 2.29
C THR A 77 3.64 7.22 2.39
N VAL A 78 4.25 6.88 1.26
CA VAL A 78 5.64 6.41 1.20
C VAL A 78 6.61 7.53 1.60
N GLU A 79 6.39 8.77 1.16
CA GLU A 79 7.22 9.92 1.52
C GLU A 79 7.25 10.18 3.03
N THR A 80 6.13 9.97 3.73
CA THR A 80 6.09 10.11 5.19
C THR A 80 6.75 8.94 5.93
N ALA A 81 6.68 7.73 5.37
CA ALA A 81 7.20 6.51 5.96
C ALA A 81 8.73 6.38 5.82
N ILE A 82 9.32 6.87 4.73
CA ILE A 82 10.76 6.77 4.46
C ILE A 82 11.55 7.82 5.24
N LEU A 83 12.78 7.46 5.65
CA LEU A 83 13.80 8.39 6.16
C LEU A 83 14.49 9.12 5.00
N ALA A 84 13.74 9.99 4.31
CA ALA A 84 14.20 10.67 3.11
C ALA A 84 15.44 11.56 3.33
N SER A 85 15.67 12.03 4.55
CA SER A 85 16.84 12.87 4.91
C SER A 85 18.19 12.14 4.82
N LEU A 86 18.20 10.81 4.78
CA LEU A 86 19.46 10.04 4.64
C LEU A 86 20.05 10.10 3.24
N HIS A 87 19.23 10.37 2.24
CA HIS A 87 19.62 10.35 0.84
C HIS A 87 19.27 11.69 0.14
N PRO A 88 19.89 12.81 0.52
CA PRO A 88 19.62 14.10 -0.13
C PRO A 88 19.99 14.05 -1.61
N ARG A 89 19.31 14.83 -2.43
CA ARG A 89 19.52 14.92 -3.90
C ARG A 89 19.38 13.62 -4.67
N SER A 90 18.77 12.60 -4.09
CA SER A 90 18.51 11.33 -4.74
C SER A 90 17.03 11.12 -5.01
N CYS A 91 16.72 10.14 -5.84
CA CYS A 91 15.35 9.72 -6.14
C CYS A 91 15.13 8.26 -5.72
N ILE A 92 14.03 8.01 -5.03
CA ILE A 92 13.51 6.66 -4.80
C ILE A 92 12.26 6.53 -5.66
N SER A 93 12.32 5.65 -6.66
CA SER A 93 11.21 5.42 -7.59
C SER A 93 10.48 4.13 -7.24
N VAL A 94 9.18 4.23 -6.99
CA VAL A 94 8.30 3.08 -6.71
C VAL A 94 7.35 2.90 -7.89
N THR A 95 7.45 1.79 -8.58
CA THR A 95 6.54 1.42 -9.66
C THR A 95 5.57 0.37 -9.17
N VAL A 96 4.28 0.64 -9.28
CA VAL A 96 3.19 -0.26 -8.90
C VAL A 96 2.43 -0.65 -10.16
N GLN A 97 2.41 -1.93 -10.49
CA GLN A 97 1.70 -2.48 -11.65
C GLN A 97 0.53 -3.34 -11.15
N GLU A 98 -0.66 -2.98 -11.57
CA GLU A 98 -1.86 -3.80 -11.36
C GLU A 98 -1.79 -5.04 -12.27
N LEU A 99 -1.86 -6.23 -11.65
CA LEU A 99 -1.97 -7.50 -12.37
C LEU A 99 -3.43 -7.93 -12.50
N GLN A 100 -4.16 -7.89 -11.39
CA GLN A 100 -5.57 -8.22 -11.34
C GLN A 100 -6.26 -7.42 -10.23
N ASN A 101 -7.45 -6.90 -10.54
CA ASN A 101 -8.30 -6.18 -9.59
C ASN A 101 -9.55 -7.01 -9.25
N SER A 102 -9.65 -7.40 -8.00
CA SER A 102 -10.81 -8.08 -7.42
C SER A 102 -11.26 -7.44 -6.11
N GLY A 103 -11.13 -6.10 -6.02
CA GLY A 103 -11.48 -5.30 -4.84
C GLY A 103 -10.26 -4.93 -3.97
N SER A 104 -10.43 -3.91 -3.14
CA SER A 104 -9.42 -3.39 -2.18
C SER A 104 -8.09 -2.97 -2.83
N LEU A 105 -8.11 -2.54 -4.09
CA LEU A 105 -6.93 -2.30 -4.92
C LEU A 105 -5.93 -1.33 -4.29
N LEU A 106 -6.40 -0.20 -3.73
CA LEU A 106 -5.52 0.81 -3.12
C LEU A 106 -4.82 0.26 -1.87
N ALA A 107 -5.52 -0.50 -1.03
CA ALA A 107 -4.93 -1.13 0.15
C ALA A 107 -3.84 -2.14 -0.25
N CYS A 108 -4.14 -3.03 -1.21
CA CYS A 108 -3.16 -3.97 -1.76
C CYS A 108 -1.94 -3.26 -2.36
N SER A 109 -2.15 -2.13 -3.07
CA SER A 109 -1.07 -1.35 -3.69
C SER A 109 -0.12 -0.76 -2.64
N VAL A 110 -0.66 -0.24 -1.53
CA VAL A 110 0.14 0.28 -0.41
C VAL A 110 0.91 -0.86 0.28
N ASN A 111 0.27 -2.01 0.48
CA ASN A 111 0.90 -3.18 1.09
C ASN A 111 2.05 -3.71 0.22
N ALA A 112 1.83 -3.80 -1.10
CA ALA A 112 2.85 -4.17 -2.06
C ALA A 112 4.03 -3.18 -2.06
N ALA A 113 3.75 -1.87 -2.05
CA ALA A 113 4.79 -0.83 -1.98
C ALA A 113 5.62 -0.94 -0.70
N CYS A 114 4.99 -1.19 0.45
CA CYS A 114 5.69 -1.39 1.72
C CYS A 114 6.64 -2.59 1.67
N LEU A 115 6.17 -3.74 1.18
CA LEU A 115 6.99 -4.94 1.03
C LEU A 115 8.15 -4.76 0.04
N ALA A 116 7.91 -4.04 -1.07
CA ALA A 116 8.96 -3.75 -2.05
C ALA A 116 10.04 -2.81 -1.47
N LEU A 117 9.66 -1.84 -0.62
CA LEU A 117 10.60 -0.98 0.10
C LEU A 117 11.43 -1.76 1.13
N LEU A 118 10.82 -2.72 1.82
CA LEU A 118 11.54 -3.64 2.72
C LEU A 118 12.52 -4.51 1.94
N ASP A 119 12.11 -5.00 0.77
CA ASP A 119 12.96 -5.82 -0.11
C ASP A 119 14.16 -5.05 -0.66
N ALA A 120 13.98 -3.75 -0.97
CA ALA A 120 15.02 -2.81 -1.38
C ALA A 120 15.90 -2.32 -0.22
N CYS A 121 15.64 -2.75 1.01
CA CYS A 121 16.36 -2.29 2.21
C CYS A 121 16.36 -0.76 2.39
N VAL A 122 15.32 -0.06 1.94
CA VAL A 122 15.18 1.38 2.14
C VAL A 122 14.87 1.67 3.60
N ASN A 123 15.60 2.61 4.19
CA ASN A 123 15.40 2.99 5.59
C ASN A 123 14.03 3.66 5.80
N MET A 124 13.20 3.06 6.63
CA MET A 124 11.85 3.52 6.95
C MET A 124 11.75 3.93 8.43
N LYS A 125 10.95 4.95 8.72
CA LYS A 125 10.62 5.37 10.10
C LYS A 125 9.70 4.37 10.77
N TYR A 126 8.73 3.86 10.01
CA TYR A 126 7.72 2.90 10.41
C TYR A 126 7.23 2.13 9.19
N LEU A 127 6.66 0.95 9.44
CA LEU A 127 5.99 0.16 8.41
C LEU A 127 4.56 0.67 8.22
N ILE A 128 4.04 0.52 7.02
CA ILE A 128 2.69 0.93 6.65
C ILE A 128 1.85 -0.27 6.25
N ALA A 129 0.60 -0.30 6.69
CA ALA A 129 -0.38 -1.31 6.30
C ALA A 129 -1.66 -0.64 5.81
N GLY A 130 -2.06 -0.95 4.58
CA GLY A 130 -3.30 -0.51 3.98
C GLY A 130 -4.44 -1.50 4.26
N VAL A 131 -5.57 -0.98 4.72
CA VAL A 131 -6.78 -1.76 4.99
C VAL A 131 -7.97 -1.05 4.36
N HIS A 132 -8.77 -1.77 3.58
CA HIS A 132 -10.03 -1.26 3.02
C HIS A 132 -11.23 -1.80 3.78
N VAL A 133 -12.14 -0.93 4.16
CA VAL A 133 -13.39 -1.25 4.87
C VAL A 133 -14.54 -0.61 4.10
N ILE A 134 -15.59 -1.37 3.84
CA ILE A 134 -16.82 -0.85 3.24
C ILE A 134 -18.00 -0.97 4.18
N ILE A 135 -19.00 -0.14 3.93
CA ILE A 135 -20.31 -0.21 4.59
C ILE A 135 -21.34 -0.53 3.53
N ASP A 136 -22.06 -1.61 3.77
CA ASP A 136 -23.15 -2.07 2.93
C ASP A 136 -24.44 -1.27 3.18
N ARG A 137 -25.46 -1.45 2.33
CA ARG A 137 -26.79 -0.81 2.44
C ARG A 137 -27.50 -1.12 3.75
N GLU A 138 -27.21 -2.26 4.34
CA GLU A 138 -27.74 -2.70 5.63
C GLU A 138 -27.02 -2.10 6.83
N GLY A 139 -25.93 -1.32 6.60
CA GLY A 139 -25.07 -0.76 7.65
C GLY A 139 -24.04 -1.75 8.20
N ASN A 140 -23.91 -2.93 7.60
CA ASN A 140 -22.86 -3.89 7.98
C ASN A 140 -21.51 -3.43 7.47
N MET A 141 -20.46 -3.69 8.28
CA MET A 141 -19.08 -3.39 7.91
C MET A 141 -18.40 -4.63 7.39
N ILE A 142 -17.89 -4.55 6.17
CA ILE A 142 -17.15 -5.62 5.52
C ILE A 142 -15.69 -5.16 5.40
N LEU A 143 -14.80 -6.00 5.93
CA LEU A 143 -13.37 -5.80 5.84
C LEU A 143 -12.85 -6.49 4.57
N ASP A 144 -11.96 -5.81 3.84
CA ASP A 144 -11.31 -6.34 2.63
C ASP A 144 -12.31 -6.91 1.60
N PRO A 145 -13.23 -6.08 1.09
CA PRO A 145 -14.31 -6.51 0.22
C PRO A 145 -13.81 -7.02 -1.14
N ASP A 146 -14.58 -7.95 -1.70
CA ASP A 146 -14.49 -8.34 -3.10
C ASP A 146 -15.05 -7.25 -4.02
N LEU A 147 -14.72 -7.33 -5.33
CA LEU A 147 -15.17 -6.37 -6.33
C LEU A 147 -16.71 -6.24 -6.37
N LYS A 148 -17.44 -7.34 -6.19
CA LYS A 148 -18.92 -7.33 -6.17
C LYS A 148 -19.45 -6.54 -4.98
N GLN A 149 -18.93 -6.80 -3.80
CA GLN A 149 -19.27 -6.09 -2.57
C GLN A 149 -18.86 -4.61 -2.66
N GLU A 150 -17.72 -4.33 -3.31
CA GLU A 150 -17.25 -2.96 -3.52
C GLU A 150 -18.19 -2.16 -4.45
N MET A 151 -18.85 -2.79 -5.41
CA MET A 151 -19.84 -2.12 -6.28
C MET A 151 -21.15 -1.82 -5.57
N GLU A 152 -21.56 -2.61 -4.58
CA GLU A 152 -22.82 -2.47 -3.83
C GLU A 152 -22.70 -1.55 -2.61
N LYS A 153 -21.50 -1.08 -2.29
CA LYS A 153 -21.22 -0.26 -1.10
C LYS A 153 -21.93 1.08 -1.11
N VAL A 154 -22.36 1.53 0.07
CA VAL A 154 -22.83 2.91 0.33
C VAL A 154 -21.65 3.82 0.62
N ALA A 155 -20.69 3.34 1.38
CA ALA A 155 -19.48 4.06 1.71
C ALA A 155 -18.28 3.09 1.79
N GLY A 156 -17.09 3.61 1.50
CA GLY A 156 -15.86 2.86 1.64
C GLY A 156 -14.74 3.74 2.14
N VAL A 157 -13.91 3.20 3.02
CA VAL A 157 -12.75 3.89 3.58
C VAL A 157 -11.54 3.00 3.48
N THR A 158 -10.48 3.53 2.90
CA THR A 158 -9.15 2.90 2.95
C THR A 158 -8.32 3.63 3.98
N PHE A 159 -7.90 2.92 5.00
CA PHE A 159 -6.97 3.41 6.01
C PHE A 159 -5.57 2.89 5.72
N VAL A 160 -4.57 3.74 5.91
CA VAL A 160 -3.18 3.33 5.98
C VAL A 160 -2.68 3.62 7.38
N LEU A 161 -2.23 2.58 8.07
CA LEU A 161 -1.85 2.60 9.48
C LEU A 161 -0.36 2.35 9.64
N GLU A 162 0.25 2.96 10.63
CA GLU A 162 1.63 2.68 11.04
C GLU A 162 1.70 1.51 12.03
N ASN A 163 2.87 0.89 12.15
CA ASN A 163 3.08 -0.29 13.01
C ASN A 163 3.33 0.04 14.49
N GLN A 164 3.69 1.27 14.84
CA GLN A 164 4.06 1.62 16.23
C GLN A 164 2.82 1.84 17.10
N ASN A 165 2.01 2.84 16.75
CA ASN A 165 0.83 3.23 17.52
C ASN A 165 -0.48 2.89 16.81
N TYR A 166 -0.43 2.28 15.63
CA TYR A 166 -1.58 2.05 14.75
C TYR A 166 -2.33 3.34 14.42
N SER A 167 -1.60 4.46 14.35
CA SER A 167 -2.15 5.73 13.94
C SER A 167 -2.37 5.79 12.43
N VAL A 168 -3.31 6.63 12.01
CA VAL A 168 -3.65 6.79 10.60
C VAL A 168 -2.63 7.71 9.94
N VAL A 169 -1.89 7.19 8.98
CA VAL A 169 -0.93 7.95 8.15
C VAL A 169 -1.66 8.63 6.99
N THR A 170 -2.48 7.87 6.28
CA THR A 170 -3.24 8.35 5.12
C THR A 170 -4.61 7.71 5.12
N MET A 171 -5.60 8.43 4.65
CA MET A 171 -6.97 7.94 4.54
C MET A 171 -7.58 8.37 3.21
N SER A 172 -8.33 7.46 2.60
CA SER A 172 -9.17 7.75 1.44
C SER A 172 -10.58 7.29 1.73
N SER A 173 -11.55 8.20 1.73
CA SER A 173 -12.96 7.91 1.98
C SER A 173 -13.80 8.25 0.75
N ARG A 174 -14.80 7.43 0.47
CA ARG A 174 -15.81 7.67 -0.58
C ARG A 174 -17.19 7.30 -0.06
N GLY A 175 -18.18 8.12 -0.35
CA GLY A 175 -19.55 7.92 0.08
C GLY A 175 -19.92 8.68 1.35
N SER A 176 -21.12 8.44 1.89
CA SER A 176 -21.65 9.09 3.09
C SER A 176 -21.37 8.25 4.32
N LEU A 177 -20.64 8.80 5.27
CA LEU A 177 -20.24 8.14 6.51
C LEU A 177 -20.73 8.93 7.72
N THR A 178 -21.31 8.26 8.71
CA THR A 178 -21.56 8.82 10.03
C THR A 178 -20.29 8.71 10.89
N THR A 179 -20.14 9.60 11.87
CA THR A 179 -18.99 9.61 12.77
C THR A 179 -18.84 8.31 13.56
N GLU A 180 -19.98 7.72 13.96
CA GLU A 180 -19.99 6.44 14.68
C GLU A 180 -19.47 5.28 13.82
N HIS A 181 -19.92 5.21 12.56
CA HIS A 181 -19.45 4.19 11.62
C HIS A 181 -17.96 4.38 11.34
N PHE A 182 -17.50 5.62 11.22
CA PHE A 182 -16.07 5.91 11.01
C PHE A 182 -15.20 5.36 12.15
N HIS A 183 -15.57 5.61 13.41
CA HIS A 183 -14.82 5.11 14.56
C HIS A 183 -14.81 3.57 14.62
N LYS A 184 -15.93 2.93 14.31
CA LYS A 184 -15.99 1.46 14.25
C LYS A 184 -15.09 0.93 13.12
N CYS A 185 -15.15 1.51 11.92
CA CYS A 185 -14.27 1.14 10.81
C CYS A 185 -12.79 1.26 11.18
N LEU A 186 -12.41 2.30 11.90
CA LEU A 186 -11.04 2.50 12.35
C LEU A 186 -10.59 1.38 13.31
N LEU A 187 -11.43 0.98 14.27
CA LEU A 187 -11.12 -0.13 15.18
C LEU A 187 -10.95 -1.46 14.42
N TYR A 188 -11.82 -1.74 13.44
CA TYR A 188 -11.66 -2.91 12.59
C TYR A 188 -10.37 -2.85 11.77
N ALA A 189 -10.04 -1.70 11.20
CA ALA A 189 -8.81 -1.51 10.44
C ALA A 189 -7.56 -1.71 11.30
N GLN A 190 -7.54 -1.22 12.54
CA GLN A 190 -6.42 -1.43 13.47
C GLN A 190 -6.23 -2.91 13.84
N ALA A 191 -7.32 -3.66 14.01
CA ALA A 191 -7.24 -5.10 14.28
C ALA A 191 -6.69 -5.87 13.07
N ALA A 192 -7.09 -5.49 11.86
CA ALA A 192 -6.63 -6.08 10.60
C ALA A 192 -5.15 -5.74 10.31
N ALA A 193 -4.73 -4.50 10.57
CA ALA A 193 -3.35 -4.07 10.36
C ALA A 193 -2.35 -4.94 11.15
N LYS A 194 -2.70 -5.40 12.35
CA LYS A 194 -1.86 -6.32 13.12
C LYS A 194 -1.56 -7.63 12.39
N GLN A 195 -2.56 -8.16 11.67
CA GLN A 195 -2.39 -9.37 10.88
C GLN A 195 -1.47 -9.12 9.68
N ILE A 196 -1.62 -7.96 9.02
CA ILE A 196 -0.78 -7.57 7.88
C ILE A 196 0.69 -7.40 8.32
N PHE A 197 0.95 -6.74 9.44
CA PHE A 197 2.33 -6.60 9.95
C PHE A 197 2.95 -7.93 10.35
N SER A 198 2.16 -8.86 10.92
CA SER A 198 2.63 -10.22 11.20
C SER A 198 2.97 -10.96 9.91
N PHE A 199 2.16 -10.78 8.87
CA PHE A 199 2.42 -11.35 7.55
C PHE A 199 3.72 -10.79 6.94
N TYR A 200 3.98 -9.47 7.04
CA TYR A 200 5.22 -8.89 6.55
C TYR A 200 6.46 -9.51 7.19
N ARG A 201 6.41 -9.75 8.50
CA ARG A 201 7.50 -10.41 9.22
C ARG A 201 7.77 -11.81 8.66
N ILE A 202 6.72 -12.61 8.51
CA ILE A 202 6.83 -13.97 7.96
C ILE A 202 7.36 -13.95 6.52
N ALA A 203 6.91 -13.00 5.69
CA ALA A 203 7.36 -12.87 4.31
C ALA A 203 8.86 -12.56 4.20
N VAL A 204 9.36 -11.64 5.03
CA VAL A 204 10.78 -11.28 5.07
C VAL A 204 11.62 -12.43 5.65
N GLU A 205 11.18 -13.06 6.74
CA GLU A 205 11.86 -14.22 7.34
C GLU A 205 11.97 -15.38 6.34
N LYS A 206 10.91 -15.63 5.56
CA LYS A 206 10.92 -16.65 4.51
C LYS A 206 11.94 -16.34 3.42
N LYS A 207 12.15 -15.07 3.06
CA LYS A 207 13.19 -14.69 2.08
C LYS A 207 14.58 -14.88 2.67
N MET A 208 14.79 -14.44 3.92
CA MET A 208 16.09 -14.52 4.59
C MET A 208 16.50 -15.96 4.93
N SER A 209 15.55 -16.88 5.10
CA SER A 209 15.81 -18.29 5.37
C SER A 209 16.07 -19.15 4.13
N LYS A 210 15.92 -18.60 2.92
CA LYS A 210 16.33 -19.30 1.70
C LYS A 210 17.86 -19.31 1.62
N PRO A 211 18.49 -20.51 1.51
CA PRO A 211 19.94 -20.66 1.35
C PRO A 211 20.44 -20.10 0.00
#